data_2ae07da3cab9e6e4856ee5ddca433186
#
_entry.id   2ae07da3cab9e6e4856ee5ddca433186
#
_cell.length_a   1.000
_cell.length_b   1.000
_cell.length_c   1.000
_cell.angle_alpha   90.00
_cell.angle_beta   90.00
_cell.angle_gamma   90.00
#
_symmetry.space_group_name_H-M   'P 1'
#
loop_
_entity.id
_entity.type
_entity.pdbx_description
1 polymer ?
#
loop_
_entity_poly.entity_id
_entity_poly.type
_entity_poly.pdbx_seq_one_letter_code
_entity_poly.pdbx_strand_id
1 'polypeptide(L)'
;MRIAPTFNVAYRALRRNKMRSVLTALGIIIGVGAVIAMVGIGNGAKAQVESQIASLGENVILIFSGSTTSSGIRTGWGGAGTLKIEDAEAIRREVPDVISVSEEVVSTTQVAAGNQNWFTRIYGESADYFDIRQWPLADGAPFTAQDVRSANKVCVIGRTTATQIYGNENPIGQILRIKNVPFTILGVLTPKGLSPQGVDQDDIVVMPYTSAMKRVIGGTTLRNINVQVGDARQIEAAQQQIISLLRQRHNIRPGRDDDFTVRTQQEIAEAATATSRVMTVLLGAIAGVSLLVGGIGIMNIMLVSVTERTREIGVRMAVGARGNDILTQFLIEAVTLSSVGGVIGIICGIATSRILSIYANWPTLISISSIVIAFLFSAAVGVFFGFYPARKAAALDPIEALRYE
;
A
#
# COMPACT_ATOMS: atom_id res chain seq x y z
N MET A 1 47.78 2.42 9.54
CA MET A 1 47.07 2.39 10.84
C MET A 1 46.26 1.07 10.97
N ARG A 2 46.39 0.30 12.06
CA ARG A 2 45.62 -0.95 12.25
C ARG A 2 44.22 -0.59 12.80
N ILE A 3 43.14 -0.89 12.05
CA ILE A 3 41.77 -0.51 12.37
C ILE A 3 41.24 -1.15 13.68
N ALA A 4 41.71 -2.37 13.99
CA ALA A 4 41.31 -3.12 15.17
C ALA A 4 41.58 -2.45 16.54
N PRO A 5 42.77 -1.82 16.80
CA PRO A 5 42.96 -1.12 18.06
C PRO A 5 42.15 0.14 18.22
N THR A 6 41.76 0.81 17.11
CA THR A 6 40.94 2.03 17.11
C THR A 6 39.51 1.74 17.56
N PHE A 7 38.96 0.58 17.17
CA PHE A 7 37.64 0.14 17.57
C PHE A 7 37.55 -0.13 19.10
N ASN A 8 38.58 -0.76 19.68
CA ASN A 8 38.65 -0.99 21.12
C ASN A 8 38.76 0.31 21.94
N VAL A 9 39.43 1.34 21.39
CA VAL A 9 39.54 2.65 22.03
C VAL A 9 38.12 3.35 21.99
N ALA A 10 37.44 3.31 20.84
CA ALA A 10 36.09 3.84 20.69
C ALA A 10 35.09 3.17 21.65
N TYR A 11 35.14 1.85 21.78
CA TYR A 11 34.29 1.10 22.70
C TYR A 11 34.53 1.48 24.18
N ARG A 12 35.80 1.63 24.60
CA ARG A 12 36.14 2.05 25.98
C ARG A 12 35.68 3.49 26.25
N ALA A 13 35.79 4.38 25.28
CA ALA A 13 35.33 5.76 25.38
C ALA A 13 33.83 5.85 25.63
N LEU A 14 33.02 5.08 24.88
CA LEU A 14 31.59 4.99 25.05
C LEU A 14 31.18 4.48 26.45
N ARG A 15 31.95 3.59 27.01
CA ARG A 15 31.65 3.00 28.33
C ARG A 15 31.97 3.94 29.49
N ARG A 16 32.79 4.97 29.30
CA ARG A 16 33.20 5.91 30.35
C ARG A 16 32.10 6.95 30.66
N ASN A 17 31.30 7.37 29.65
CA ASN A 17 30.20 8.33 29.80
C ASN A 17 28.86 7.74 29.32
N LYS A 18 28.40 6.64 29.95
CA LYS A 18 27.24 5.85 29.53
C LYS A 18 25.97 6.66 29.28
N MET A 19 25.58 7.54 30.21
CA MET A 19 24.32 8.32 30.10
C MET A 19 24.32 9.23 28.87
N ARG A 20 25.45 9.89 28.59
CA ARG A 20 25.58 10.80 27.45
C ARG A 20 25.57 10.04 26.12
N SER A 21 26.30 8.93 26.05
CA SER A 21 26.34 8.07 24.85
C SER A 21 24.98 7.44 24.55
N VAL A 22 24.25 7.00 25.57
CA VAL A 22 22.89 6.45 25.42
C VAL A 22 21.91 7.51 24.94
N LEU A 23 21.95 8.72 25.54
CA LEU A 23 21.03 9.81 25.17
C LEU A 23 21.21 10.26 23.71
N THR A 24 22.46 10.23 23.23
CA THR A 24 22.77 10.60 21.84
C THR A 24 22.43 9.48 20.86
N ALA A 25 22.80 8.25 21.21
CA ALA A 25 22.43 7.09 20.41
C ALA A 25 20.91 6.94 20.30
N LEU A 26 20.16 7.37 21.33
CA LEU A 26 18.69 7.32 21.36
C LEU A 26 18.09 8.12 20.20
N GLY A 27 18.60 9.31 19.88
CA GLY A 27 18.13 10.10 18.75
C GLY A 27 18.31 9.37 17.41
N ILE A 28 19.46 8.68 17.23
CA ILE A 28 19.72 7.89 16.02
C ILE A 28 18.85 6.62 16.01
N ILE A 29 18.73 5.94 17.15
CA ILE A 29 17.91 4.74 17.30
C ILE A 29 16.45 5.04 16.94
N ILE A 30 15.90 6.12 17.49
CA ILE A 30 14.52 6.54 17.19
C ILE A 30 14.38 6.94 15.72
N GLY A 31 15.30 7.73 15.19
CA GLY A 31 15.25 8.20 13.81
C GLY A 31 15.32 7.04 12.80
N VAL A 32 16.30 6.15 12.96
CA VAL A 32 16.46 4.97 12.09
C VAL A 32 15.30 3.98 12.26
N GLY A 33 14.89 3.73 13.51
CA GLY A 33 13.76 2.85 13.81
C GLY A 33 12.46 3.35 13.19
N ALA A 34 12.18 4.66 13.28
CA ALA A 34 11.04 5.29 12.66
C ALA A 34 11.07 5.18 11.14
N VAL A 35 12.24 5.38 10.49
CA VAL A 35 12.38 5.22 9.04
C VAL A 35 12.07 3.78 8.61
N ILE A 36 12.62 2.78 9.29
CA ILE A 36 12.38 1.36 8.97
C ILE A 36 10.90 1.00 9.14
N ALA A 37 10.29 1.37 10.27
CA ALA A 37 8.88 1.09 10.52
C ALA A 37 7.97 1.77 9.48
N MET A 38 8.22 3.03 9.16
CA MET A 38 7.46 3.81 8.20
C MET A 38 7.55 3.26 6.77
N VAL A 39 8.77 2.97 6.30
CA VAL A 39 8.97 2.39 4.96
C VAL A 39 8.33 0.99 4.90
N GLY A 40 8.43 0.21 5.99
CA GLY A 40 7.77 -1.09 6.10
C GLY A 40 6.26 -1.01 5.98
N ILE A 41 5.62 -0.06 6.67
CA ILE A 41 4.17 0.20 6.59
C ILE A 41 3.78 0.69 5.20
N GLY A 42 4.54 1.65 4.64
CA GLY A 42 4.28 2.18 3.30
C GLY A 42 4.33 1.13 2.20
N ASN A 43 5.35 0.27 2.22
CA ASN A 43 5.49 -0.84 1.28
C ASN A 43 4.39 -1.89 1.48
N GLY A 44 4.03 -2.19 2.73
CA GLY A 44 2.94 -3.09 3.05
C GLY A 44 1.59 -2.59 2.52
N ALA A 45 1.26 -1.32 2.77
CA ALA A 45 0.06 -0.70 2.25
C ALA A 45 0.02 -0.71 0.71
N LYS A 46 1.15 -0.40 0.06
CA LYS A 46 1.26 -0.46 -1.41
C LYS A 46 1.01 -1.87 -1.95
N ALA A 47 1.69 -2.88 -1.40
CA ALA A 47 1.52 -4.27 -1.85
C ALA A 47 0.08 -4.78 -1.61
N GLN A 48 -0.56 -4.33 -0.56
CA GLN A 48 -1.95 -4.65 -0.29
C GLN A 48 -2.89 -4.05 -1.34
N VAL A 49 -2.68 -2.78 -1.73
CA VAL A 49 -3.45 -2.14 -2.82
C VAL A 49 -3.18 -2.84 -4.16
N GLU A 50 -1.93 -3.17 -4.46
CA GLU A 50 -1.57 -3.92 -5.67
C GLU A 50 -2.25 -5.30 -5.73
N SER A 51 -2.30 -6.02 -4.61
CA SER A 51 -3.02 -7.30 -4.51
C SER A 51 -4.53 -7.15 -4.74
N GLN A 52 -5.15 -6.06 -4.24
CA GLN A 52 -6.56 -5.78 -4.50
C GLN A 52 -6.83 -5.51 -5.98
N ILE A 53 -5.96 -4.73 -6.60
CA ILE A 53 -6.10 -4.36 -8.01
C ILE A 53 -5.89 -5.58 -8.89
N ALA A 54 -4.93 -6.44 -8.57
CA ALA A 54 -4.77 -7.72 -9.24
C ALA A 54 -6.05 -8.59 -9.15
N SER A 55 -6.80 -8.49 -8.05
CA SER A 55 -8.09 -9.20 -7.91
C SER A 55 -9.22 -8.64 -8.78
N LEU A 56 -9.05 -7.44 -9.34
CA LEU A 56 -10.01 -6.85 -10.30
C LEU A 56 -9.88 -7.41 -11.72
N GLY A 57 -8.86 -8.23 -12.00
CA GLY A 57 -8.52 -8.73 -13.32
C GLY A 57 -7.34 -7.98 -13.94
N GLU A 58 -6.98 -8.29 -15.16
CA GLU A 58 -5.90 -7.63 -15.89
C GLU A 58 -6.47 -6.67 -16.95
N ASN A 59 -5.83 -5.51 -17.11
CA ASN A 59 -6.16 -4.50 -18.13
C ASN A 59 -7.64 -4.06 -18.09
N VAL A 60 -8.21 -3.87 -16.89
CA VAL A 60 -9.62 -3.52 -16.73
C VAL A 60 -9.79 -2.01 -16.60
N ILE A 61 -10.75 -1.47 -17.36
CA ILE A 61 -11.29 -0.12 -17.22
C ILE A 61 -12.64 -0.22 -16.53
N LEU A 62 -12.83 0.54 -15.46
CA LEU A 62 -14.06 0.60 -14.67
C LEU A 62 -14.81 1.88 -15.01
N ILE A 63 -16.07 1.74 -15.39
CA ILE A 63 -16.95 2.85 -15.71
C ILE A 63 -18.07 2.88 -14.64
N PHE A 64 -18.11 3.95 -13.87
CA PHE A 64 -19.09 4.15 -12.81
C PHE A 64 -20.19 5.10 -13.25
N SER A 65 -21.44 4.78 -12.91
CA SER A 65 -22.55 5.69 -13.06
C SER A 65 -22.41 6.88 -12.10
N GLY A 66 -22.61 8.10 -12.59
CA GLY A 66 -22.46 9.34 -11.82
C GLY A 66 -21.07 9.94 -11.85
N SER A 67 -20.98 11.22 -11.50
CA SER A 67 -19.74 11.95 -11.41
C SER A 67 -19.51 12.54 -10.01
N THR A 68 -18.24 12.81 -9.69
CA THR A 68 -17.85 13.47 -8.43
C THR A 68 -18.05 15.00 -8.47
N THR A 69 -18.26 15.57 -9.66
CA THR A 69 -18.34 17.01 -9.89
C THR A 69 -19.51 17.34 -10.83
N SER A 70 -20.73 17.19 -10.39
CA SER A 70 -21.84 17.81 -11.10
C SER A 70 -22.25 19.10 -10.39
N SER A 71 -22.54 20.15 -11.14
CA SER A 71 -23.00 21.49 -10.78
C SER A 71 -23.82 21.58 -9.46
N GLY A 72 -23.17 21.35 -8.31
CA GLY A 72 -23.72 21.53 -6.97
C GLY A 72 -24.25 20.30 -6.25
N ILE A 73 -24.58 19.19 -6.92
CA ILE A 73 -24.99 17.95 -6.26
C ILE A 73 -23.98 16.85 -6.57
N ARG A 74 -23.21 16.44 -5.55
CA ARG A 74 -22.31 15.31 -5.65
C ARG A 74 -23.10 14.01 -5.52
N THR A 75 -23.33 13.33 -6.63
CA THR A 75 -24.06 12.04 -6.62
C THR A 75 -23.19 10.84 -6.22
N GLY A 76 -21.87 11.03 -6.15
CA GLY A 76 -20.93 9.95 -5.83
C GLY A 76 -20.85 8.87 -6.94
N TRP A 77 -19.92 7.94 -6.76
CA TRP A 77 -19.74 6.82 -7.69
C TRP A 77 -20.87 5.81 -7.55
N GLY A 78 -21.50 5.46 -8.67
CA GLY A 78 -22.56 4.46 -8.72
C GLY A 78 -23.93 4.91 -8.22
N GLY A 79 -24.13 6.20 -7.93
CA GLY A 79 -25.37 6.71 -7.32
C GLY A 79 -26.40 7.32 -8.29
N ALA A 80 -26.04 7.64 -9.52
CA ALA A 80 -26.89 8.46 -10.40
C ALA A 80 -27.75 7.68 -11.40
N GLY A 81 -27.50 6.40 -11.63
CA GLY A 81 -28.27 5.58 -12.60
C GLY A 81 -28.25 6.13 -14.03
N THR A 82 -27.11 6.65 -14.50
CA THR A 82 -26.96 7.26 -15.82
C THR A 82 -26.56 6.25 -16.91
N LEU A 83 -25.86 5.18 -16.55
CA LEU A 83 -25.41 4.14 -17.46
C LEU A 83 -26.53 3.19 -17.84
N LYS A 84 -26.60 2.80 -19.11
CA LYS A 84 -27.59 1.86 -19.66
C LYS A 84 -26.90 0.64 -20.27
N ILE A 85 -27.69 -0.40 -20.53
CA ILE A 85 -27.23 -1.63 -21.19
C ILE A 85 -26.71 -1.30 -22.60
N GLU A 86 -27.38 -0.40 -23.30
CA GLU A 86 -27.00 0.01 -24.65
C GLU A 86 -25.65 0.72 -24.69
N ASP A 87 -25.17 1.27 -23.59
CA ASP A 87 -23.83 1.88 -23.50
C ASP A 87 -22.75 0.80 -23.44
N ALA A 88 -22.98 -0.26 -22.68
CA ALA A 88 -22.08 -1.42 -22.65
C ALA A 88 -22.01 -2.13 -24.01
N GLU A 89 -23.15 -2.29 -24.69
CA GLU A 89 -23.21 -2.85 -26.04
C GLU A 89 -22.48 -1.98 -27.07
N ALA A 90 -22.61 -0.64 -26.96
CA ALA A 90 -21.88 0.28 -27.83
C ALA A 90 -20.37 0.21 -27.61
N ILE A 91 -19.91 0.18 -26.34
CA ILE A 91 -18.48 0.02 -26.00
C ILE A 91 -17.93 -1.27 -26.63
N ARG A 92 -18.64 -2.40 -26.45
CA ARG A 92 -18.23 -3.70 -27.01
C ARG A 92 -18.10 -3.68 -28.53
N ARG A 93 -18.96 -2.92 -29.22
CA ARG A 93 -18.99 -2.87 -30.70
C ARG A 93 -18.08 -1.83 -31.31
N GLU A 94 -17.92 -0.68 -30.67
CA GLU A 94 -17.37 0.52 -31.29
C GLU A 94 -15.96 0.89 -30.80
N VAL A 95 -15.53 0.33 -29.64
CA VAL A 95 -14.19 0.59 -29.12
C VAL A 95 -13.25 -0.55 -29.54
N PRO A 96 -12.23 -0.27 -30.36
CA PRO A 96 -11.19 -1.24 -30.69
C PRO A 96 -10.48 -1.75 -29.43
N ASP A 97 -9.88 -2.93 -29.54
CA ASP A 97 -9.09 -3.55 -28.46
C ASP A 97 -9.87 -3.95 -27.20
N VAL A 98 -11.17 -3.69 -27.11
CA VAL A 98 -12.06 -4.24 -26.08
C VAL A 98 -12.34 -5.72 -26.38
N ILE A 99 -11.93 -6.60 -25.45
CA ILE A 99 -12.14 -8.04 -25.57
C ILE A 99 -13.40 -8.51 -24.83
N SER A 100 -13.66 -7.94 -23.67
CA SER A 100 -14.78 -8.36 -22.83
C SER A 100 -15.41 -7.16 -22.11
N VAL A 101 -16.73 -7.21 -21.93
CA VAL A 101 -17.48 -6.18 -21.22
C VAL A 101 -18.46 -6.88 -20.28
N SER A 102 -18.49 -6.48 -19.01
CA SER A 102 -19.51 -6.91 -18.06
C SER A 102 -20.34 -5.75 -17.55
N GLU A 103 -21.63 -5.89 -17.73
CA GLU A 103 -22.67 -5.03 -17.18
C GLU A 103 -22.86 -5.38 -15.69
N GLU A 104 -22.72 -4.39 -14.80
CA GLU A 104 -22.82 -4.61 -13.36
C GLU A 104 -24.01 -3.88 -12.76
N VAL A 105 -24.83 -4.63 -12.02
CA VAL A 105 -25.84 -4.09 -11.10
C VAL A 105 -25.64 -4.71 -9.72
N VAL A 106 -25.77 -3.89 -8.67
CA VAL A 106 -25.50 -4.34 -7.31
C VAL A 106 -26.67 -4.01 -6.38
N SER A 107 -26.99 -4.95 -5.53
CA SER A 107 -27.93 -4.76 -4.43
C SER A 107 -27.47 -5.57 -3.22
N THR A 108 -27.96 -5.22 -2.06
CA THR A 108 -27.76 -6.00 -0.85
C THR A 108 -29.13 -6.44 -0.34
N THR A 109 -29.28 -7.74 -0.13
CA THR A 109 -30.58 -8.29 0.30
C THR A 109 -30.40 -9.59 1.07
N GLN A 110 -31.49 -10.00 1.72
CA GLN A 110 -31.54 -11.28 2.38
C GLN A 110 -31.74 -12.41 1.35
N VAL A 111 -30.96 -13.46 1.51
CA VAL A 111 -31.11 -14.73 0.77
C VAL A 111 -31.46 -15.83 1.74
N ALA A 112 -32.20 -16.86 1.30
CA ALA A 112 -32.64 -17.93 2.15
C ALA A 112 -32.65 -19.29 1.43
N ALA A 113 -32.31 -20.35 2.16
CA ALA A 113 -32.51 -21.73 1.73
C ALA A 113 -32.88 -22.59 2.94
N GLY A 114 -33.89 -23.43 2.80
CA GLY A 114 -34.45 -24.19 3.94
C GLY A 114 -34.83 -23.28 5.09
N ASN A 115 -34.28 -23.51 6.26
CA ASN A 115 -34.46 -22.71 7.48
C ASN A 115 -33.36 -21.68 7.75
N GLN A 116 -32.39 -21.57 6.86
CA GLN A 116 -31.27 -20.62 6.99
C GLN A 116 -31.55 -19.37 6.16
N ASN A 117 -31.12 -18.23 6.65
CA ASN A 117 -31.12 -16.97 5.93
C ASN A 117 -29.83 -16.20 6.18
N TRP A 118 -29.42 -15.42 5.20
CA TRP A 118 -28.20 -14.65 5.27
C TRP A 118 -28.38 -13.32 4.52
N PHE A 119 -27.74 -12.25 5.01
CA PHE A 119 -27.76 -10.94 4.37
C PHE A 119 -26.47 -10.75 3.61
N THR A 120 -26.53 -10.71 2.27
CA THR A 120 -25.36 -10.71 1.40
C THR A 120 -25.52 -9.75 0.22
N ARG A 121 -24.44 -9.51 -0.47
CA ARG A 121 -24.40 -8.68 -1.68
C ARG A 121 -24.74 -9.52 -2.90
N ILE A 122 -25.63 -8.96 -3.73
CA ILE A 122 -26.03 -9.55 -5.00
C ILE A 122 -25.40 -8.75 -6.12
N TYR A 123 -24.60 -9.41 -6.94
CA TYR A 123 -24.03 -8.87 -8.16
C TYR A 123 -24.76 -9.48 -9.36
N GLY A 124 -25.36 -8.61 -10.15
CA GLY A 124 -25.86 -8.99 -11.48
C GLY A 124 -24.82 -8.64 -12.51
N GLU A 125 -24.30 -9.65 -13.20
CA GLU A 125 -23.14 -9.55 -14.09
C GLU A 125 -23.41 -10.24 -15.43
N SER A 126 -22.56 -9.98 -16.45
CA SER A 126 -22.52 -10.79 -17.66
C SER A 126 -21.72 -12.09 -17.45
N ALA A 127 -21.75 -12.98 -18.44
CA ALA A 127 -20.96 -14.20 -18.40
C ALA A 127 -19.44 -13.92 -18.38
N ASP A 128 -19.03 -12.83 -19.04
CA ASP A 128 -17.63 -12.40 -19.17
C ASP A 128 -17.00 -12.00 -17.83
N TYR A 129 -17.82 -11.75 -16.80
CA TYR A 129 -17.38 -11.30 -15.47
C TYR A 129 -16.32 -12.22 -14.85
N PHE A 130 -16.49 -13.52 -14.94
CA PHE A 130 -15.59 -14.48 -14.32
C PHE A 130 -14.19 -14.44 -14.97
N ASP A 131 -14.15 -14.25 -16.29
CA ASP A 131 -12.91 -14.12 -17.05
C ASP A 131 -12.24 -12.76 -16.79
N ILE A 132 -13.01 -11.67 -16.86
CA ILE A 132 -12.53 -10.30 -16.55
C ILE A 132 -11.90 -10.25 -15.15
N ARG A 133 -12.57 -10.85 -14.16
CA ARG A 133 -12.15 -10.84 -12.74
C ARG A 133 -11.14 -11.93 -12.41
N GLN A 134 -10.80 -12.80 -13.37
CA GLN A 134 -9.96 -13.97 -13.15
C GLN A 134 -10.38 -14.73 -11.88
N TRP A 135 -11.70 -14.96 -11.75
CA TRP A 135 -12.27 -15.59 -10.57
C TRP A 135 -12.80 -16.98 -10.90
N PRO A 136 -11.94 -18.00 -10.79
CA PRO A 136 -12.35 -19.38 -11.08
C PRO A 136 -13.33 -19.89 -10.04
N LEU A 137 -14.13 -20.88 -10.45
CA LEU A 137 -14.98 -21.62 -9.55
C LEU A 137 -14.18 -22.71 -8.84
N ALA A 138 -14.48 -22.95 -7.58
CA ALA A 138 -13.98 -24.09 -6.82
C ALA A 138 -14.72 -25.37 -7.24
N ASP A 139 -16.03 -25.25 -7.44
CA ASP A 139 -16.92 -26.35 -7.84
C ASP A 139 -18.03 -25.84 -8.75
N GLY A 140 -18.52 -26.69 -9.67
CA GLY A 140 -19.61 -26.38 -10.59
C GLY A 140 -19.16 -25.66 -11.87
N ALA A 141 -20.07 -24.86 -12.46
CA ALA A 141 -19.85 -24.11 -13.68
C ALA A 141 -20.41 -22.70 -13.61
N PRO A 142 -19.83 -21.72 -14.34
CA PRO A 142 -20.39 -20.39 -14.45
C PRO A 142 -21.70 -20.40 -15.27
N PHE A 143 -22.51 -19.38 -15.12
CA PHE A 143 -23.64 -19.18 -16.03
C PHE A 143 -23.13 -18.68 -17.40
N THR A 144 -23.91 -18.95 -18.42
CA THR A 144 -23.54 -18.70 -19.82
C THR A 144 -24.16 -17.41 -20.35
N ALA A 145 -23.67 -16.93 -21.50
CA ALA A 145 -24.29 -15.82 -22.24
C ALA A 145 -25.75 -16.13 -22.61
N GLN A 146 -26.14 -17.39 -22.77
CA GLN A 146 -27.52 -17.80 -22.97
C GLN A 146 -28.37 -17.55 -21.72
N ASP A 147 -27.84 -17.86 -20.53
CA ASP A 147 -28.52 -17.58 -19.26
C ASP A 147 -28.75 -16.08 -19.04
N VAL A 148 -27.78 -15.26 -19.46
CA VAL A 148 -27.90 -13.80 -19.44
C VAL A 148 -29.01 -13.34 -20.39
N ARG A 149 -29.01 -13.78 -21.66
CA ARG A 149 -30.05 -13.39 -22.65
C ARG A 149 -31.45 -13.81 -22.23
N SER A 150 -31.58 -15.02 -21.71
CA SER A 150 -32.86 -15.59 -21.30
C SER A 150 -33.34 -15.11 -19.92
N ALA A 151 -32.49 -14.37 -19.21
CA ALA A 151 -32.66 -13.99 -17.80
C ALA A 151 -33.04 -15.21 -16.94
N ASN A 152 -32.26 -16.30 -17.07
CA ASN A 152 -32.44 -17.52 -16.33
C ASN A 152 -32.27 -17.30 -14.83
N LYS A 153 -32.98 -18.08 -14.01
CA LYS A 153 -32.93 -18.02 -12.54
C LYS A 153 -31.79 -18.91 -12.04
N VAL A 154 -30.57 -18.53 -12.36
CA VAL A 154 -29.35 -19.22 -11.96
C VAL A 154 -28.41 -18.26 -11.23
N CYS A 155 -27.56 -18.81 -10.35
CA CYS A 155 -26.57 -18.02 -9.65
C CYS A 155 -25.31 -18.85 -9.31
N VAL A 156 -24.23 -18.15 -9.07
CA VAL A 156 -22.98 -18.66 -8.50
C VAL A 156 -22.81 -17.97 -7.15
N ILE A 157 -22.36 -18.68 -6.12
CA ILE A 157 -22.23 -18.12 -4.78
C ILE A 157 -20.78 -18.11 -4.31
N GLY A 158 -20.42 -17.13 -3.50
CA GLY A 158 -19.11 -17.08 -2.86
C GLY A 158 -19.01 -18.07 -1.70
N ARG A 159 -17.79 -18.36 -1.27
CA ARG A 159 -17.52 -19.39 -0.26
C ARG A 159 -18.19 -19.11 1.10
N THR A 160 -18.13 -17.85 1.55
CA THR A 160 -18.77 -17.46 2.82
C THR A 160 -20.28 -17.64 2.75
N THR A 161 -20.95 -17.16 1.70
CA THR A 161 -22.39 -17.35 1.50
C THR A 161 -22.75 -18.84 1.47
N ALA A 162 -21.97 -19.68 0.78
CA ALA A 162 -22.17 -21.13 0.74
C ALA A 162 -22.09 -21.74 2.15
N THR A 163 -21.07 -21.40 2.92
CA THR A 163 -20.86 -21.94 4.27
C THR A 163 -21.95 -21.48 5.24
N GLN A 164 -22.38 -20.22 5.17
CA GLN A 164 -23.41 -19.68 6.07
C GLN A 164 -24.79 -20.29 5.85
N ILE A 165 -25.13 -20.63 4.60
CA ILE A 165 -26.46 -21.13 4.25
C ILE A 165 -26.52 -22.65 4.24
N TYR A 166 -25.50 -23.32 3.70
CA TYR A 166 -25.50 -24.76 3.48
C TYR A 166 -24.53 -25.52 4.42
N GLY A 167 -23.68 -24.80 5.17
CA GLY A 167 -22.69 -25.43 6.05
C GLY A 167 -21.69 -26.27 5.24
N ASN A 168 -21.73 -27.58 5.48
CA ASN A 168 -20.87 -28.55 4.77
C ASN A 168 -21.59 -29.29 3.64
N GLU A 169 -22.87 -29.00 3.39
CA GLU A 169 -23.61 -29.62 2.31
C GLU A 169 -23.18 -29.05 0.96
N ASN A 170 -23.29 -29.85 -0.11
CA ASN A 170 -23.02 -29.37 -1.46
C ASN A 170 -24.18 -28.47 -1.93
N PRO A 171 -23.92 -27.17 -2.18
CA PRO A 171 -24.97 -26.24 -2.61
C PRO A 171 -25.32 -26.34 -4.09
N ILE A 172 -24.54 -27.03 -4.93
CA ILE A 172 -24.73 -27.09 -6.38
C ILE A 172 -26.03 -27.82 -6.71
N GLY A 173 -26.83 -27.21 -7.56
CA GLY A 173 -28.16 -27.71 -7.93
C GLY A 173 -29.26 -27.39 -6.91
N GLN A 174 -28.92 -26.90 -5.73
CA GLN A 174 -29.90 -26.50 -4.73
C GLN A 174 -30.53 -25.12 -5.07
N ILE A 175 -31.64 -24.81 -4.40
CA ILE A 175 -32.37 -23.57 -4.63
C ILE A 175 -32.06 -22.56 -3.56
N LEU A 176 -31.56 -21.41 -3.98
CA LEU A 176 -31.38 -20.21 -3.16
C LEU A 176 -32.54 -19.23 -3.46
N ARG A 177 -33.28 -18.83 -2.45
CA ARG A 177 -34.34 -17.81 -2.59
C ARG A 177 -33.74 -16.42 -2.35
N ILE A 178 -33.90 -15.54 -3.34
CA ILE A 178 -33.48 -14.14 -3.29
C ILE A 178 -34.69 -13.28 -3.49
N LYS A 179 -35.12 -12.48 -2.49
CA LYS A 179 -36.38 -11.76 -2.48
C LYS A 179 -37.58 -12.64 -2.89
N ASN A 180 -37.67 -13.82 -2.32
CA ASN A 180 -38.71 -14.83 -2.62
C ASN A 180 -38.66 -15.45 -4.04
N VAL A 181 -37.71 -15.08 -4.88
CA VAL A 181 -37.52 -15.70 -6.20
C VAL A 181 -36.54 -16.84 -6.06
N PRO A 182 -36.88 -18.07 -6.53
CA PRO A 182 -35.96 -19.21 -6.48
C PRO A 182 -34.90 -19.11 -7.60
N PHE A 183 -33.64 -19.28 -7.24
CA PHE A 183 -32.51 -19.38 -8.15
C PHE A 183 -31.77 -20.71 -7.93
N THR A 184 -31.37 -21.36 -9.00
CA THR A 184 -30.57 -22.59 -8.93
C THR A 184 -29.09 -22.24 -8.86
N ILE A 185 -28.39 -22.82 -7.90
CA ILE A 185 -26.95 -22.62 -7.74
C ILE A 185 -26.21 -23.49 -8.77
N LEU A 186 -25.41 -22.87 -9.61
CA LEU A 186 -24.60 -23.54 -10.62
C LEU A 186 -23.17 -23.86 -10.13
N GLY A 187 -22.63 -23.06 -9.21
CA GLY A 187 -21.29 -23.24 -8.73
C GLY A 187 -20.94 -22.38 -7.53
N VAL A 188 -19.75 -22.64 -6.97
CA VAL A 188 -19.17 -21.94 -5.84
C VAL A 188 -17.83 -21.35 -6.27
N LEU A 189 -17.59 -20.06 -5.96
CA LEU A 189 -16.36 -19.37 -6.27
C LEU A 189 -15.20 -19.84 -5.38
N THR A 190 -13.98 -19.79 -5.92
CA THR A 190 -12.78 -19.96 -5.10
C THR A 190 -12.67 -18.81 -4.08
N PRO A 191 -12.25 -19.07 -2.84
CA PRO A 191 -12.15 -18.04 -1.82
C PRO A 191 -11.04 -17.04 -2.16
N LYS A 192 -11.37 -15.74 -2.09
CA LYS A 192 -10.44 -14.59 -2.16
C LYS A 192 -10.12 -14.01 -0.78
N GLY A 193 -10.94 -14.33 0.24
CA GLY A 193 -10.76 -13.88 1.60
C GLY A 193 -11.16 -12.43 1.86
N LEU A 194 -10.63 -11.86 2.93
CA LEU A 194 -10.93 -10.48 3.32
C LEU A 194 -10.20 -9.49 2.43
N SER A 195 -10.91 -8.44 2.03
CA SER A 195 -10.29 -7.26 1.45
C SER A 195 -9.45 -6.54 2.52
N PRO A 196 -8.50 -5.67 2.14
CA PRO A 196 -7.72 -4.89 3.11
C PRO A 196 -8.53 -3.96 4.02
N GLN A 197 -9.73 -3.59 3.60
CA GLN A 197 -10.68 -2.85 4.43
C GLN A 197 -11.44 -3.75 5.40
N GLY A 198 -11.11 -5.05 5.47
CA GLY A 198 -11.78 -6.03 6.34
C GLY A 198 -13.14 -6.50 5.81
N VAL A 199 -13.48 -6.16 4.56
CA VAL A 199 -14.73 -6.60 3.93
C VAL A 199 -14.51 -7.99 3.33
N ASP A 200 -15.38 -8.92 3.66
CA ASP A 200 -15.35 -10.26 3.09
C ASP A 200 -15.74 -10.22 1.60
N GLN A 201 -14.82 -10.63 0.73
CA GLN A 201 -15.06 -10.70 -0.71
C GLN A 201 -15.85 -11.94 -1.10
N ASP A 202 -15.84 -12.96 -0.26
CA ASP A 202 -16.48 -14.25 -0.51
C ASP A 202 -17.96 -14.25 -0.05
N ASP A 203 -18.43 -13.17 0.58
CA ASP A 203 -19.83 -12.98 0.96
C ASP A 203 -20.61 -12.29 -0.17
N ILE A 204 -20.86 -13.05 -1.26
CA ILE A 204 -21.53 -12.57 -2.46
C ILE A 204 -22.37 -13.66 -3.13
N VAL A 205 -23.35 -13.20 -3.92
CA VAL A 205 -24.07 -14.00 -4.91
C VAL A 205 -23.94 -13.29 -6.26
N VAL A 206 -23.50 -14.02 -7.28
CA VAL A 206 -23.37 -13.51 -8.66
C VAL A 206 -24.42 -14.19 -9.54
N MET A 207 -25.19 -13.40 -10.29
CA MET A 207 -26.24 -13.89 -11.17
C MET A 207 -26.26 -13.11 -12.50
N PRO A 208 -26.95 -13.58 -13.54
CA PRO A 208 -27.15 -12.80 -14.76
C PRO A 208 -27.74 -11.41 -14.46
N TYR A 209 -27.12 -10.33 -14.96
CA TYR A 209 -27.59 -8.95 -14.68
C TYR A 209 -29.02 -8.73 -15.14
N THR A 210 -29.42 -9.37 -16.25
CA THR A 210 -30.82 -9.33 -16.76
C THR A 210 -31.80 -9.95 -15.78
N SER A 211 -31.42 -11.03 -15.10
CA SER A 211 -32.23 -11.68 -14.07
C SER A 211 -32.25 -10.83 -12.79
N ALA A 212 -31.12 -10.27 -12.39
CA ALA A 212 -31.03 -9.35 -11.26
C ALA A 212 -31.92 -8.12 -11.44
N MET A 213 -31.85 -7.46 -12.60
CA MET A 213 -32.66 -6.27 -12.92
C MET A 213 -34.15 -6.59 -12.95
N LYS A 214 -34.55 -7.69 -13.59
CA LYS A 214 -35.97 -8.03 -13.75
C LYS A 214 -36.64 -8.51 -12.46
N ARG A 215 -35.89 -9.17 -11.55
CA ARG A 215 -36.47 -9.93 -10.45
C ARG A 215 -36.07 -9.51 -9.05
N VAL A 216 -34.86 -8.93 -8.92
CA VAL A 216 -34.25 -8.65 -7.61
C VAL A 216 -34.15 -7.15 -7.33
N ILE A 217 -33.56 -6.41 -8.27
CA ILE A 217 -33.20 -5.00 -8.05
C ILE A 217 -34.36 -4.09 -8.52
N GLY A 218 -34.89 -4.39 -9.70
CA GLY A 218 -35.73 -3.44 -10.44
C GLY A 218 -34.87 -2.35 -11.12
N GLY A 219 -35.44 -1.69 -12.12
CA GLY A 219 -34.74 -0.61 -12.84
C GLY A 219 -34.09 -1.08 -14.15
N THR A 220 -33.61 -0.10 -14.90
CA THR A 220 -33.09 -0.27 -16.27
C THR A 220 -31.65 0.30 -16.42
N THR A 221 -31.05 0.75 -15.31
CA THR A 221 -29.73 1.38 -15.30
C THR A 221 -28.70 0.48 -14.66
N LEU A 222 -27.48 0.59 -15.17
CA LEU A 222 -26.32 -0.10 -14.64
C LEU A 222 -25.66 0.75 -13.53
N ARG A 223 -25.06 0.08 -12.58
CA ARG A 223 -24.20 0.72 -11.58
C ARG A 223 -22.82 0.99 -12.15
N ASN A 224 -22.23 -0.05 -12.76
CA ASN A 224 -20.93 0.01 -13.38
C ASN A 224 -20.92 -0.78 -14.70
N ILE A 225 -19.89 -0.51 -15.51
CA ILE A 225 -19.52 -1.34 -16.66
C ILE A 225 -18.05 -1.67 -16.49
N ASN A 226 -17.69 -2.95 -16.49
CA ASN A 226 -16.33 -3.45 -16.42
C ASN A 226 -15.87 -3.81 -17.84
N VAL A 227 -14.79 -3.19 -18.31
CA VAL A 227 -14.30 -3.36 -19.69
C VAL A 227 -12.87 -3.90 -19.62
N GLN A 228 -12.62 -5.02 -20.28
CA GLN A 228 -11.28 -5.59 -20.43
C GLN A 228 -10.68 -5.24 -21.78
N VAL A 229 -9.45 -4.74 -21.76
CA VAL A 229 -8.65 -4.38 -22.94
C VAL A 229 -7.58 -5.44 -23.18
N GLY A 230 -7.31 -5.76 -24.45
CA GLY A 230 -6.39 -6.82 -24.83
C GLY A 230 -4.92 -6.53 -24.51
N ASP A 231 -4.49 -5.29 -24.64
CA ASP A 231 -3.10 -4.88 -24.40
C ASP A 231 -3.04 -3.70 -23.40
N ALA A 232 -2.19 -3.86 -22.38
CA ALA A 232 -1.96 -2.82 -21.37
C ALA A 232 -1.55 -1.46 -22.00
N ARG A 233 -0.87 -1.47 -23.12
CA ARG A 233 -0.45 -0.25 -23.85
C ARG A 233 -1.61 0.50 -24.50
N GLN A 234 -2.74 -0.16 -24.69
CA GLN A 234 -3.94 0.42 -25.31
C GLN A 234 -4.94 0.97 -24.30
N ILE A 235 -4.72 0.76 -22.99
CA ILE A 235 -5.68 1.13 -21.93
C ILE A 235 -6.01 2.62 -21.96
N GLU A 236 -5.01 3.51 -22.10
CA GLU A 236 -5.24 4.96 -22.14
C GLU A 236 -6.00 5.37 -23.40
N ALA A 237 -5.67 4.77 -24.55
CA ALA A 237 -6.38 5.04 -25.80
C ALA A 237 -7.84 4.54 -25.74
N ALA A 238 -8.07 3.35 -25.23
CA ALA A 238 -9.40 2.80 -25.02
C ALA A 238 -10.21 3.65 -24.02
N GLN A 239 -9.60 4.11 -22.94
CA GLN A 239 -10.24 5.00 -21.97
C GLN A 239 -10.75 6.28 -22.64
N GLN A 240 -9.92 6.94 -23.45
CA GLN A 240 -10.32 8.18 -24.15
C GLN A 240 -11.42 7.93 -25.19
N GLN A 241 -11.38 6.80 -25.89
CA GLN A 241 -12.43 6.41 -26.83
C GLN A 241 -13.75 6.12 -26.11
N ILE A 242 -13.71 5.42 -24.97
CA ILE A 242 -14.89 5.17 -24.13
C ILE A 242 -15.49 6.52 -23.65
N ILE A 243 -14.67 7.43 -23.15
CA ILE A 243 -15.13 8.74 -22.71
C ILE A 243 -15.80 9.49 -23.86
N SER A 244 -15.19 9.54 -25.04
CA SER A 244 -15.76 10.25 -26.19
C SER A 244 -17.06 9.62 -26.66
N LEU A 245 -17.14 8.30 -26.71
CA LEU A 245 -18.35 7.54 -27.07
C LEU A 245 -19.49 7.82 -26.10
N LEU A 246 -19.24 7.72 -24.80
CA LEU A 246 -20.26 7.95 -23.78
C LEU A 246 -20.73 9.43 -23.77
N ARG A 247 -19.82 10.40 -23.91
CA ARG A 247 -20.19 11.83 -24.06
C ARG A 247 -21.12 12.05 -25.24
N GLN A 248 -20.84 11.41 -26.39
CA GLN A 248 -21.70 11.48 -27.57
C GLN A 248 -23.08 10.87 -27.31
N ARG A 249 -23.12 9.67 -26.70
CA ARG A 249 -24.38 8.96 -26.44
C ARG A 249 -25.25 9.64 -25.40
N HIS A 250 -24.64 10.23 -24.37
CA HIS A 250 -25.34 10.98 -23.32
C HIS A 250 -25.63 12.45 -23.72
N ASN A 251 -25.27 12.87 -24.96
CA ASN A 251 -25.44 14.23 -25.46
C ASN A 251 -24.80 15.31 -24.56
N ILE A 252 -23.63 15.01 -23.99
CA ILE A 252 -22.91 15.93 -23.10
C ILE A 252 -22.19 16.98 -23.94
N ARG A 253 -22.60 18.26 -23.78
CA ARG A 253 -22.02 19.38 -24.53
C ARG A 253 -20.58 19.65 -24.08
N PRO A 254 -19.71 20.18 -24.98
CA PRO A 254 -18.38 20.65 -24.60
C PRO A 254 -18.46 21.63 -23.41
N GLY A 255 -17.57 21.43 -22.43
CA GLY A 255 -17.54 22.26 -21.20
C GLY A 255 -18.52 21.87 -20.10
N ARG A 256 -19.35 20.83 -20.30
CA ARG A 256 -20.17 20.23 -19.24
C ARG A 256 -19.43 19.03 -18.62
N ASP A 257 -19.64 18.87 -17.32
CA ASP A 257 -19.16 17.69 -16.58
C ASP A 257 -19.84 16.42 -17.07
N ASP A 258 -19.10 15.31 -17.00
CA ASP A 258 -19.61 13.99 -17.33
C ASP A 258 -20.58 13.48 -16.25
N ASP A 259 -21.60 12.72 -16.63
CA ASP A 259 -22.54 12.05 -15.75
C ASP A 259 -22.10 10.59 -15.44
N PHE A 260 -20.88 10.25 -15.82
CA PHE A 260 -20.20 8.99 -15.56
C PHE A 260 -18.73 9.26 -15.18
N THR A 261 -18.07 8.25 -14.65
CA THR A 261 -16.62 8.32 -14.32
C THR A 261 -15.91 7.10 -14.89
N VAL A 262 -14.90 7.31 -15.72
CA VAL A 262 -14.06 6.23 -16.28
C VAL A 262 -12.72 6.20 -15.54
N ARG A 263 -12.34 5.05 -15.02
CA ARG A 263 -11.09 4.87 -14.29
C ARG A 263 -10.37 3.61 -14.73
N THR A 264 -9.06 3.74 -14.90
CA THR A 264 -8.18 2.57 -15.04
C THR A 264 -7.85 1.99 -13.68
N GLN A 265 -7.44 0.73 -13.65
CA GLN A 265 -6.94 0.10 -12.42
C GLN A 265 -5.78 0.88 -11.81
N GLN A 266 -4.86 1.40 -12.65
CA GLN A 266 -3.72 2.18 -12.20
C GLN A 266 -4.14 3.48 -11.51
N GLU A 267 -5.11 4.23 -12.06
CA GLU A 267 -5.64 5.44 -11.43
C GLU A 267 -6.28 5.15 -10.06
N ILE A 268 -6.97 4.00 -9.93
CA ILE A 268 -7.55 3.57 -8.66
C ILE A 268 -6.44 3.25 -7.65
N ALA A 269 -5.36 2.56 -8.11
CA ALA A 269 -4.19 2.28 -7.28
C ALA A 269 -3.51 3.54 -6.77
N GLU A 270 -3.27 4.48 -7.68
CA GLU A 270 -2.64 5.76 -7.36
C GLU A 270 -3.48 6.55 -6.37
N ALA A 271 -4.78 6.63 -6.58
CA ALA A 271 -5.71 7.30 -5.66
C ALA A 271 -5.72 6.64 -4.28
N ALA A 272 -5.74 5.31 -4.21
CA ALA A 272 -5.73 4.57 -2.96
C ALA A 272 -4.40 4.73 -2.20
N THR A 273 -3.27 4.83 -2.91
CA THR A 273 -1.94 4.97 -2.31
C THR A 273 -1.54 6.43 -2.03
N ALA A 274 -2.22 7.40 -2.61
CA ALA A 274 -1.89 8.83 -2.47
C ALA A 274 -1.83 9.29 -1.00
N THR A 275 -2.83 8.93 -0.20
CA THR A 275 -2.86 9.26 1.23
C THR A 275 -1.70 8.62 1.99
N SER A 276 -1.39 7.35 1.71
CA SER A 276 -0.26 6.65 2.32
C SER A 276 1.06 7.29 1.94
N ARG A 277 1.20 7.77 0.70
CA ARG A 277 2.40 8.51 0.24
C ARG A 277 2.59 9.81 1.01
N VAL A 278 1.53 10.61 1.21
CA VAL A 278 1.59 11.84 2.00
C VAL A 278 2.01 11.53 3.43
N MET A 279 1.41 10.53 4.07
CA MET A 279 1.79 10.10 5.43
C MET A 279 3.24 9.64 5.49
N THR A 280 3.71 8.90 4.50
CA THR A 280 5.11 8.45 4.40
C THR A 280 6.07 9.64 4.32
N VAL A 281 5.76 10.65 3.52
CA VAL A 281 6.59 11.88 3.41
C VAL A 281 6.61 12.66 4.72
N LEU A 282 5.47 12.84 5.38
CA LEU A 282 5.39 13.54 6.67
C LEU A 282 6.19 12.83 7.77
N LEU A 283 6.01 11.53 7.91
CA LEU A 283 6.76 10.73 8.87
C LEU A 283 8.25 10.70 8.53
N GLY A 284 8.61 10.68 7.23
CA GLY A 284 9.98 10.80 6.76
C GLY A 284 10.63 12.13 7.16
N ALA A 285 9.90 13.22 7.08
CA ALA A 285 10.37 14.53 7.56
C ALA A 285 10.63 14.52 9.07
N ILE A 286 9.71 13.95 9.87
CA ILE A 286 9.87 13.81 11.33
C ILE A 286 11.10 12.96 11.67
N ALA A 287 11.28 11.84 10.99
CA ALA A 287 12.44 10.97 11.16
C ALA A 287 13.76 11.69 10.77
N GLY A 288 13.72 12.50 9.69
CA GLY A 288 14.84 13.35 9.28
C GLY A 288 15.23 14.36 10.36
N VAL A 289 14.25 15.04 10.96
CA VAL A 289 14.48 15.96 12.09
C VAL A 289 15.07 15.20 13.29
N SER A 290 14.56 14.01 13.59
CA SER A 290 15.07 13.16 14.68
C SER A 290 16.54 12.76 14.47
N LEU A 291 16.90 12.44 13.24
CA LEU A 291 18.29 12.11 12.85
C LEU A 291 19.22 13.35 12.94
N LEU A 292 18.73 14.53 12.56
CA LEU A 292 19.47 15.78 12.71
C LEU A 292 19.74 16.08 14.20
N VAL A 293 18.75 15.94 15.06
CA VAL A 293 18.90 16.11 16.51
C VAL A 293 19.88 15.09 17.09
N GLY A 294 19.78 13.82 16.68
CA GLY A 294 20.73 12.78 17.04
C GLY A 294 22.16 13.09 16.56
N GLY A 295 22.30 13.62 15.34
CA GLY A 295 23.57 14.06 14.78
C GLY A 295 24.21 15.25 15.55
N ILE A 296 23.41 16.25 15.90
CA ILE A 296 23.84 17.38 16.78
C ILE A 296 24.31 16.82 18.13
N GLY A 297 23.61 15.81 18.66
CA GLY A 297 24.03 15.11 19.87
C GLY A 297 25.41 14.46 19.72
N ILE A 298 25.68 13.77 18.57
CA ILE A 298 27.04 13.22 18.28
C ILE A 298 28.07 14.35 18.27
N MET A 299 27.81 15.44 17.57
CA MET A 299 28.71 16.59 17.47
C MET A 299 29.04 17.14 18.86
N ASN A 300 28.05 17.33 19.72
CA ASN A 300 28.24 17.84 21.07
C ASN A 300 29.09 16.90 21.93
N ILE A 301 28.81 15.59 21.89
CA ILE A 301 29.62 14.60 22.63
C ILE A 301 31.06 14.60 22.14
N MET A 302 31.24 14.62 20.84
CA MET A 302 32.60 14.62 20.25
C MET A 302 33.36 15.90 20.60
N LEU A 303 32.74 17.07 20.64
CA LEU A 303 33.38 18.33 21.08
C LEU A 303 33.85 18.24 22.53
N VAL A 304 32.99 17.74 23.43
CA VAL A 304 33.34 17.52 24.82
C VAL A 304 34.47 16.48 24.96
N SER A 305 34.38 15.37 24.20
CA SER A 305 35.44 14.34 24.19
C SER A 305 36.79 14.89 23.74
N VAL A 306 36.80 15.79 22.74
CA VAL A 306 38.02 16.48 22.30
C VAL A 306 38.58 17.34 23.43
N THR A 307 37.75 18.12 24.12
CA THR A 307 38.17 18.98 25.24
C THR A 307 38.68 18.16 26.43
N GLU A 308 38.02 17.08 26.83
CA GLU A 308 38.45 16.17 27.91
C GLU A 308 39.77 15.45 27.60
N ARG A 309 40.10 15.28 26.31
CA ARG A 309 41.31 14.57 25.85
C ARG A 309 42.35 15.48 25.21
N THR A 310 42.24 16.78 25.39
CA THR A 310 43.16 17.76 24.76
C THR A 310 44.62 17.44 25.08
N ARG A 311 44.97 17.14 26.33
CA ARG A 311 46.30 16.74 26.75
C ARG A 311 46.77 15.41 26.13
N GLU A 312 45.91 14.42 26.04
CA GLU A 312 46.21 13.14 25.40
C GLU A 312 46.49 13.31 23.90
N ILE A 313 45.72 14.17 23.21
CA ILE A 313 45.93 14.52 21.79
C ILE A 313 47.30 15.23 21.64
N GLY A 314 47.61 16.19 22.52
CA GLY A 314 48.88 16.91 22.55
C GLY A 314 50.10 15.97 22.70
N VAL A 315 50.02 15.00 23.63
CA VAL A 315 51.08 13.98 23.79
C VAL A 315 51.26 13.15 22.51
N ARG A 316 50.16 12.70 21.88
CA ARG A 316 50.25 11.92 20.62
C ARG A 316 50.93 12.75 19.50
N MET A 317 50.54 14.02 19.36
CA MET A 317 51.12 14.89 18.33
C MET A 317 52.58 15.21 18.62
N ALA A 318 52.96 15.37 19.89
CA ALA A 318 54.39 15.57 20.31
C ALA A 318 55.27 14.36 20.04
N VAL A 319 54.69 13.13 20.07
CA VAL A 319 55.42 11.88 19.74
C VAL A 319 55.38 11.59 18.23
N GLY A 320 54.77 12.47 17.40
CA GLY A 320 54.85 12.41 15.93
C GLY A 320 53.56 11.98 15.22
N ALA A 321 52.40 11.92 15.89
CA ALA A 321 51.13 11.72 15.22
C ALA A 321 50.79 12.94 14.35
N ARG A 322 50.34 12.70 13.12
CA ARG A 322 49.87 13.75 12.20
C ARG A 322 48.44 14.13 12.51
N GLY A 323 48.05 15.39 12.21
CA GLY A 323 46.68 15.85 12.35
C GLY A 323 45.65 14.93 11.67
N ASN A 324 46.00 14.37 10.50
CA ASN A 324 45.14 13.40 9.80
C ASN A 324 44.94 12.09 10.56
N ASP A 325 45.87 11.65 11.39
CA ASP A 325 45.71 10.46 12.22
C ASP A 325 44.69 10.73 13.33
N ILE A 326 44.74 11.93 13.93
CA ILE A 326 43.77 12.37 14.95
C ILE A 326 42.42 12.54 14.33
N LEU A 327 42.29 13.21 13.17
CA LEU A 327 41.03 13.39 12.44
C LEU A 327 40.39 12.04 12.16
N THR A 328 41.14 11.09 11.58
CA THR A 328 40.63 9.76 11.24
C THR A 328 40.19 9.00 12.48
N GLN A 329 40.89 9.10 13.60
CA GLN A 329 40.55 8.45 14.85
C GLN A 329 39.18 8.93 15.38
N PHE A 330 39.00 10.26 15.50
CA PHE A 330 37.75 10.84 15.99
C PHE A 330 36.61 10.61 15.02
N LEU A 331 36.84 10.61 13.70
CA LEU A 331 35.82 10.29 12.69
C LEU A 331 35.34 8.84 12.80
N ILE A 332 36.28 7.89 12.97
CA ILE A 332 35.95 6.47 13.22
C ILE A 332 35.11 6.33 14.50
N GLU A 333 35.43 7.08 15.56
CA GLU A 333 34.67 7.07 16.81
C GLU A 333 33.25 7.53 16.59
N ALA A 334 33.00 8.62 15.84
CA ALA A 334 31.69 9.14 15.50
C ALA A 334 30.87 8.17 14.62
N VAL A 335 31.53 7.61 13.59
CA VAL A 335 30.89 6.62 12.70
C VAL A 335 30.53 5.34 13.44
N THR A 336 31.41 4.90 14.36
CA THR A 336 31.09 3.72 15.18
C THR A 336 29.87 3.94 16.06
N LEU A 337 29.78 5.11 16.71
CA LEU A 337 28.64 5.48 17.55
C LEU A 337 27.35 5.51 16.75
N SER A 338 27.36 6.17 15.59
CA SER A 338 26.19 6.25 14.72
C SER A 338 25.80 4.90 14.12
N SER A 339 26.77 4.06 13.72
CA SER A 339 26.51 2.73 13.18
C SER A 339 25.92 1.78 14.23
N VAL A 340 26.41 1.82 15.46
CA VAL A 340 25.82 1.05 16.57
C VAL A 340 24.40 1.51 16.84
N GLY A 341 24.17 2.84 16.93
CA GLY A 341 22.82 3.41 17.04
C GLY A 341 21.92 3.00 15.88
N GLY A 342 22.45 3.00 14.66
CA GLY A 342 21.76 2.57 13.44
C GLY A 342 21.34 1.10 13.48
N VAL A 343 22.23 0.19 13.87
CA VAL A 343 21.95 -1.24 14.00
C VAL A 343 20.86 -1.48 15.06
N ILE A 344 20.97 -0.87 16.23
CA ILE A 344 19.96 -0.97 17.27
C ILE A 344 18.63 -0.38 16.76
N GLY A 345 18.65 0.77 16.08
CA GLY A 345 17.48 1.39 15.46
C GLY A 345 16.81 0.49 14.43
N ILE A 346 17.58 -0.20 13.58
CA ILE A 346 17.05 -1.19 12.63
C ILE A 346 16.34 -2.33 13.37
N ILE A 347 16.97 -2.89 14.40
CA ILE A 347 16.36 -3.97 15.21
C ILE A 347 15.05 -3.50 15.85
N CYS A 348 15.06 -2.32 16.47
CA CYS A 348 13.86 -1.72 17.07
C CYS A 348 12.78 -1.44 16.01
N GLY A 349 13.15 -0.92 14.85
CA GLY A 349 12.23 -0.65 13.74
C GLY A 349 11.56 -1.92 13.20
N ILE A 350 12.35 -2.99 13.02
CA ILE A 350 11.83 -4.32 12.63
C ILE A 350 10.89 -4.87 13.69
N ALA A 351 11.28 -4.80 14.97
CA ALA A 351 10.44 -5.26 16.07
C ALA A 351 9.10 -4.50 16.13
N THR A 352 9.14 -3.16 16.02
CA THR A 352 7.94 -2.32 16.00
C THR A 352 7.03 -2.67 14.81
N SER A 353 7.58 -2.83 13.61
CA SER A 353 6.82 -3.25 12.42
C SER A 353 6.14 -4.60 12.64
N ARG A 354 6.85 -5.58 13.21
CA ARG A 354 6.28 -6.91 13.53
C ARG A 354 5.16 -6.83 14.57
N ILE A 355 5.34 -6.03 15.61
CA ILE A 355 4.32 -5.82 16.64
C ILE A 355 3.06 -5.20 16.02
N LEU A 356 3.21 -4.16 15.20
CA LEU A 356 2.08 -3.52 14.50
C LEU A 356 1.36 -4.49 13.56
N SER A 357 2.10 -5.34 12.85
CA SER A 357 1.52 -6.37 11.98
C SER A 357 0.67 -7.38 12.76
N ILE A 358 1.14 -7.84 13.93
CA ILE A 358 0.46 -8.87 14.72
C ILE A 358 -0.75 -8.29 15.49
N TYR A 359 -0.58 -7.14 16.15
CA TYR A 359 -1.61 -6.59 17.05
C TYR A 359 -2.59 -5.66 16.37
N ALA A 360 -2.14 -4.89 15.38
CA ALA A 360 -2.99 -3.93 14.67
C ALA A 360 -3.44 -4.43 13.28
N ASN A 361 -3.02 -5.62 12.85
CA ASN A 361 -3.25 -6.17 11.51
C ASN A 361 -2.82 -5.21 10.37
N TRP A 362 -1.82 -4.38 10.64
CA TRP A 362 -1.29 -3.49 9.61
C TRP A 362 -0.34 -4.25 8.68
N PRO A 363 -0.53 -4.15 7.36
CA PRO A 363 0.39 -4.76 6.42
C PRO A 363 1.75 -4.08 6.52
N THR A 364 2.79 -4.86 6.79
CA THR A 364 4.16 -4.35 6.84
C THR A 364 5.07 -5.22 5.99
N LEU A 365 5.78 -4.59 5.04
CA LEU A 365 6.78 -5.24 4.21
C LEU A 365 8.12 -4.54 4.37
N ILE A 366 9.06 -5.20 5.02
CA ILE A 366 10.41 -4.69 5.24
C ILE A 366 11.29 -5.22 4.10
N SER A 367 11.82 -4.30 3.28
CA SER A 367 12.75 -4.66 2.22
C SER A 367 14.20 -4.59 2.70
N ILE A 368 15.07 -5.46 2.15
CA ILE A 368 16.51 -5.44 2.44
C ILE A 368 17.11 -4.09 2.02
N SER A 369 16.65 -3.51 0.93
CA SER A 369 17.11 -2.20 0.47
C SER A 369 16.83 -1.10 1.50
N SER A 370 15.69 -1.11 2.18
CA SER A 370 15.38 -0.15 3.25
C SER A 370 16.35 -0.25 4.42
N ILE A 371 16.73 -1.47 4.80
CA ILE A 371 17.71 -1.73 5.88
C ILE A 371 19.07 -1.17 5.49
N VAL A 372 19.53 -1.45 4.28
CA VAL A 372 20.84 -0.99 3.77
C VAL A 372 20.87 0.53 3.70
N ILE A 373 19.83 1.16 3.14
CA ILE A 373 19.73 2.62 3.03
C ILE A 373 19.73 3.26 4.42
N ALA A 374 18.96 2.75 5.37
CA ALA A 374 18.91 3.27 6.73
C ALA A 374 20.27 3.16 7.45
N PHE A 375 20.99 2.04 7.27
CA PHE A 375 22.33 1.87 7.81
C PHE A 375 23.34 2.85 7.20
N LEU A 376 23.37 2.97 5.87
CA LEU A 376 24.26 3.90 5.18
C LEU A 376 23.97 5.35 5.57
N PHE A 377 22.70 5.69 5.72
CA PHE A 377 22.29 7.03 6.14
C PHE A 377 22.74 7.32 7.58
N SER A 378 22.60 6.36 8.50
CA SER A 378 23.10 6.54 9.88
C SER A 378 24.60 6.73 9.92
N ALA A 379 25.37 5.98 9.13
CA ALA A 379 26.82 6.15 9.00
C ALA A 379 27.18 7.53 8.42
N ALA A 380 26.46 7.99 7.40
CA ALA A 380 26.65 9.32 6.80
C ALA A 380 26.39 10.45 7.82
N VAL A 381 25.37 10.32 8.67
CA VAL A 381 25.11 11.25 9.79
C VAL A 381 26.31 11.29 10.75
N GLY A 382 26.90 10.11 11.08
CA GLY A 382 28.10 10.03 11.90
C GLY A 382 29.29 10.75 11.28
N VAL A 383 29.52 10.58 9.97
CA VAL A 383 30.59 11.28 9.24
C VAL A 383 30.35 12.80 9.26
N PHE A 384 29.13 13.23 8.89
CA PHE A 384 28.82 14.65 8.75
C PHE A 384 28.96 15.41 10.08
N PHE A 385 28.34 14.90 11.13
CA PHE A 385 28.37 15.56 12.43
C PHE A 385 29.65 15.29 13.23
N GLY A 386 30.38 14.20 12.93
CA GLY A 386 31.67 13.90 13.53
C GLY A 386 32.82 14.67 12.90
N PHE A 387 32.67 15.14 11.64
CA PHE A 387 33.77 15.79 10.91
C PHE A 387 34.25 17.11 11.57
N TYR A 388 33.32 17.97 12.00
CA TYR A 388 33.68 19.25 12.62
C TYR A 388 34.47 19.08 13.92
N PRO A 389 34.07 18.28 14.91
CA PRO A 389 34.86 18.01 16.11
C PRO A 389 36.19 17.34 15.80
N ALA A 390 36.22 16.37 14.87
CA ALA A 390 37.42 15.67 14.47
C ALA A 390 38.46 16.63 13.84
N ARG A 391 38.01 17.57 12.99
CA ARG A 391 38.85 18.61 12.42
C ARG A 391 39.39 19.57 13.49
N LYS A 392 38.58 19.94 14.49
CA LYS A 392 39.00 20.78 15.60
C LYS A 392 40.07 20.09 16.45
N ALA A 393 39.95 18.78 16.70
CA ALA A 393 40.96 17.99 17.39
C ALA A 393 42.28 17.92 16.60
N ALA A 394 42.21 17.75 15.28
CA ALA A 394 43.34 17.66 14.39
C ALA A 394 44.12 18.97 14.24
N ALA A 395 43.48 20.11 14.54
CA ALA A 395 44.07 21.45 14.43
C ALA A 395 44.65 22.00 15.76
N LEU A 396 44.69 21.20 16.82
CA LEU A 396 45.26 21.60 18.11
C LEU A 396 46.75 21.78 18.01
N ASP A 397 47.28 22.85 18.63
CA ASP A 397 48.74 23.02 18.80
C ASP A 397 49.23 22.10 19.92
N PRO A 398 50.25 21.24 19.66
CA PRO A 398 50.77 20.32 20.67
C PRO A 398 51.28 21.02 21.95
N ILE A 399 51.87 22.24 21.82
CA ILE A 399 52.42 22.98 22.95
C ILE A 399 51.29 23.53 23.83
N GLU A 400 50.26 24.12 23.20
CA GLU A 400 49.12 24.63 23.93
C GLU A 400 48.28 23.50 24.56
N ALA A 401 48.13 22.37 23.83
CA ALA A 401 47.41 21.20 24.32
C ALA A 401 48.07 20.54 25.55
N LEU A 402 49.40 20.61 25.68
CA LEU A 402 50.12 20.10 26.86
C LEU A 402 50.03 21.02 28.09
N ARG A 403 49.76 22.32 27.86
CA ARG A 403 49.55 23.31 28.93
C ARG A 403 48.13 23.38 29.48
N TYR A 404 47.20 22.67 28.83
CA TYR A 404 45.80 22.63 29.22
C TYR A 404 45.65 21.84 30.52
N GLU A 405 45.20 22.49 31.61
CA GLU A 405 44.89 21.85 32.88
C GLU A 405 43.48 21.21 32.90
#